data_a36aad3535f1ded5598ed27b97d4c7e7
#
_entry.id   a36aad3535f1ded5598ed27b97d4c7e7
#
_cell.length_a   1.000
_cell.length_b   1.000
_cell.length_c   1.000
_cell.angle_alpha   90.00
_cell.angle_beta   90.00
_cell.angle_gamma   90.00
#
_symmetry.space_group_name_H-M   'P 1'
#
loop_
_entity.id
_entity.type
_entity.pdbx_description
1 polymer ?
#
loop_
_entity_poly.entity_id
_entity_poly.type
_entity_poly.pdbx_seq_one_letter_code
_entity_poly.pdbx_strand_id
1 'polypeptide(L)'
;MAKGIMYIDGQRVSFDGEKNVLAVIRKAGIDMPTFCYYSELSVYGACRMCVVEDEHGKIDTSCSMEPRDGMKIRTNTTKLLKHRKMILELMLSSHCRDCTTCEKSGNCRLQELALRFGVRRVRFKDTRPKYPVDTSSPAVVRDPNKCILCGDCIRVCDEMQGMGILNFAYRGSELRVMPAFDHKLSETNCISCGQCAAVCPTGAITISNQIGAAWRALHDPQKRVVFQIAPAVRVAIGEAFGLPASANAMDKLVSALKMMGADEVYDTTFGADLTVMEESAEFSERLNSGGPFPMFTSCCPAWVKYVEEERPHFLKNLSTCKSPMEMFAAVLREQNREKDVADGRDTFHIAIMPCTAKKMEAAREEFKHGGKPDVDLVLTTLEIINMIKESGIRFAELEGEAPEMPMGMGTGAATIFGTTGGVAEAVVRRVVEDKSKNTLQAIQYSGLRGTDPVRTVSIPMGNRALRIAVVHGLVHAKKLLDDIEAGREYFDLVEVMTCKNGCVGGAGQPYSLSSLKQKRSEGLYEADRNALIKSSESNPYVIELYASGLKERSHELLHVKYPAKPKASVKK
;
A
#
# COMPACT_ATOMS: atom_id res chain seq x y z
N MET A 1 -20.54 9.25 -22.77
CA MET A 1 -19.13 9.22 -23.20
C MET A 1 -19.10 9.06 -24.71
N ALA A 2 -18.10 9.63 -25.40
CA ALA A 2 -18.03 9.58 -26.87
C ALA A 2 -17.74 8.15 -27.37
N LYS A 3 -18.37 7.77 -28.48
CA LYS A 3 -18.19 6.50 -29.16
C LYS A 3 -17.89 6.78 -30.62
N GLY A 4 -16.93 6.08 -31.21
CA GLY A 4 -16.55 6.29 -32.59
C GLY A 4 -15.34 5.48 -33.03
N ILE A 5 -14.74 5.90 -34.12
CA ILE A 5 -13.57 5.28 -34.75
C ILE A 5 -12.48 6.33 -34.93
N MET A 6 -11.27 6.00 -34.55
CA MET A 6 -10.06 6.80 -34.80
C MET A 6 -9.11 6.04 -35.73
N TYR A 7 -8.22 6.77 -36.38
CA TYR A 7 -7.13 6.22 -37.17
C TYR A 7 -5.79 6.55 -36.52
N ILE A 8 -5.10 5.53 -35.99
CA ILE A 8 -3.82 5.64 -35.29
C ILE A 8 -2.75 4.99 -36.16
N ASP A 9 -1.78 5.75 -36.62
CA ASP A 9 -0.73 5.30 -37.57
C ASP A 9 -1.30 4.56 -38.81
N GLY A 10 -2.48 4.98 -39.26
CA GLY A 10 -3.22 4.38 -40.37
C GLY A 10 -4.13 3.20 -39.99
N GLN A 11 -4.06 2.69 -38.76
CA GLN A 11 -4.91 1.58 -38.27
C GLN A 11 -6.24 2.12 -37.73
N ARG A 12 -7.32 1.45 -38.07
CA ARG A 12 -8.67 1.74 -37.58
C ARG A 12 -8.86 1.20 -36.15
N VAL A 13 -9.15 2.06 -35.19
CA VAL A 13 -9.34 1.72 -33.78
C VAL A 13 -10.67 2.25 -33.28
N SER A 14 -11.53 1.40 -32.78
CA SER A 14 -12.80 1.79 -32.15
C SER A 14 -12.58 2.23 -30.71
N PHE A 15 -13.32 3.27 -30.28
CA PHE A 15 -13.37 3.70 -28.90
C PHE A 15 -14.81 3.78 -28.40
N ASP A 16 -15.01 3.50 -27.09
CA ASP A 16 -16.31 3.52 -26.44
C ASP A 16 -16.10 3.93 -24.97
N GLY A 17 -16.09 5.23 -24.75
CA GLY A 17 -15.96 5.79 -23.41
C GLY A 17 -14.55 5.95 -22.86
N GLU A 18 -13.49 5.72 -23.65
CA GLU A 18 -12.13 6.04 -23.25
C GLU A 18 -11.97 7.53 -22.94
N LYS A 19 -11.37 7.85 -21.77
CA LYS A 19 -11.26 9.21 -21.24
C LYS A 19 -10.43 10.17 -22.11
N ASN A 20 -9.48 9.65 -22.86
CA ASN A 20 -8.56 10.45 -23.70
C ASN A 20 -7.94 9.60 -24.81
N VAL A 21 -7.33 10.28 -25.76
CA VAL A 21 -6.65 9.67 -26.92
C VAL A 21 -5.54 8.70 -26.49
N LEU A 22 -4.83 8.98 -25.38
CA LEU A 22 -3.80 8.09 -24.85
C LEU A 22 -4.37 6.70 -24.48
N ALA A 23 -5.57 6.66 -23.91
CA ALA A 23 -6.22 5.40 -23.56
C ALA A 23 -6.57 4.59 -24.83
N VAL A 24 -7.02 5.24 -25.89
CA VAL A 24 -7.29 4.60 -27.20
C VAL A 24 -6.01 4.07 -27.84
N ILE A 25 -4.91 4.85 -27.79
CA ILE A 25 -3.59 4.42 -28.30
C ILE A 25 -3.11 3.16 -27.56
N ARG A 26 -3.25 3.11 -26.23
CA ARG A 26 -2.88 1.95 -25.42
C ARG A 26 -3.75 0.72 -25.71
N LYS A 27 -5.05 0.94 -25.93
CA LYS A 27 -5.99 -0.11 -26.38
C LYS A 27 -5.59 -0.72 -27.73
N ALA A 28 -4.99 0.09 -28.61
CA ALA A 28 -4.42 -0.38 -29.89
C ALA A 28 -3.09 -1.14 -29.74
N GLY A 29 -2.61 -1.41 -28.52
CA GLY A 29 -1.36 -2.12 -28.26
C GLY A 29 -0.10 -1.29 -28.39
N ILE A 30 -0.21 0.05 -28.52
CA ILE A 30 0.95 0.95 -28.64
C ILE A 30 1.38 1.43 -27.25
N ASP A 31 2.62 1.07 -26.86
CA ASP A 31 3.23 1.60 -25.62
C ASP A 31 3.65 3.07 -25.80
N MET A 32 2.71 3.98 -25.54
CA MET A 32 2.94 5.41 -25.57
C MET A 32 3.66 5.87 -24.29
N PRO A 33 4.85 6.51 -24.41
CA PRO A 33 5.63 6.95 -23.26
C PRO A 33 4.94 8.08 -22.49
N THR A 34 4.96 7.97 -21.16
CA THR A 34 4.44 9.01 -20.25
C THR A 34 5.28 9.05 -18.97
N PHE A 35 5.31 10.24 -18.30
CA PHE A 35 5.81 10.40 -16.93
C PHE A 35 4.71 10.93 -16.01
N CYS A 36 3.99 11.97 -16.43
CA CYS A 36 3.02 12.68 -15.59
C CYS A 36 1.57 12.19 -15.76
N TYR A 37 1.36 10.98 -16.28
CA TYR A 37 0.03 10.41 -16.44
C TYR A 37 -0.13 9.14 -15.61
N TYR A 38 -1.04 9.23 -14.66
CA TYR A 38 -1.53 8.13 -13.86
C TYR A 38 -3.05 8.07 -14.02
N SER A 39 -3.59 6.91 -14.38
CA SER A 39 -5.02 6.79 -14.78
C SER A 39 -6.00 7.12 -13.65
N GLU A 40 -5.55 7.13 -12.41
CA GLU A 40 -6.34 7.40 -11.20
C GLU A 40 -6.22 8.85 -10.72
N LEU A 41 -5.39 9.66 -11.36
CA LEU A 41 -5.18 11.08 -11.05
C LEU A 41 -5.72 11.98 -12.17
N SER A 42 -5.86 13.26 -11.87
CA SER A 42 -6.19 14.29 -12.84
C SER A 42 -5.17 14.35 -13.98
N VAL A 43 -5.57 14.83 -15.15
CA VAL A 43 -4.67 15.02 -16.28
C VAL A 43 -3.81 16.27 -16.07
N TYR A 44 -2.49 16.13 -16.14
CA TYR A 44 -1.57 17.25 -15.94
C TYR A 44 -0.91 17.75 -17.23
N GLY A 45 -0.54 16.85 -18.18
CA GLY A 45 -0.01 17.21 -19.49
C GLY A 45 1.38 17.84 -19.50
N ALA A 46 2.12 17.84 -18.38
CA ALA A 46 3.38 18.57 -18.22
C ALA A 46 4.59 17.92 -18.89
N CYS A 47 4.69 16.59 -18.91
CA CYS A 47 5.90 15.89 -19.37
C CYS A 47 6.09 15.89 -20.88
N ARG A 48 5.06 16.13 -21.67
CA ARG A 48 5.08 16.18 -23.14
C ARG A 48 5.62 14.92 -23.85
N MET A 49 5.69 13.79 -23.15
CA MET A 49 6.19 12.55 -23.75
C MET A 49 5.15 11.85 -24.62
N CYS A 50 3.87 12.00 -24.30
CA CYS A 50 2.74 11.36 -25.00
C CYS A 50 2.27 12.13 -26.24
N VAL A 51 3.12 12.97 -26.83
CA VAL A 51 2.74 13.77 -28.00
C VAL A 51 2.44 12.92 -29.22
N VAL A 52 1.42 13.34 -29.96
CA VAL A 52 0.99 12.80 -31.26
C VAL A 52 0.95 13.92 -32.30
N GLU A 53 0.96 13.57 -33.57
CA GLU A 53 0.89 14.51 -34.71
C GLU A 53 -0.44 14.24 -35.45
N ASP A 54 -1.22 15.27 -35.69
CA ASP A 54 -2.45 15.19 -36.49
C ASP A 54 -2.14 15.25 -38.02
N GLU A 55 -3.18 15.16 -38.85
CA GLU A 55 -3.08 15.19 -40.30
C GLU A 55 -2.57 16.52 -40.85
N HIS A 56 -2.61 17.60 -40.05
CA HIS A 56 -2.10 18.94 -40.41
C HIS A 56 -0.66 19.19 -39.89
N GLY A 57 -0.04 18.18 -39.26
CA GLY A 57 1.31 18.31 -38.71
C GLY A 57 1.38 19.03 -37.37
N LYS A 58 0.23 19.30 -36.69
CA LYS A 58 0.17 19.87 -35.35
C LYS A 58 0.53 18.79 -34.35
N ILE A 59 1.37 19.16 -33.37
CA ILE A 59 1.75 18.28 -32.25
C ILE A 59 0.92 18.65 -31.00
N ASP A 60 0.29 17.64 -30.38
CA ASP A 60 -0.43 17.82 -29.12
C ASP A 60 -0.27 16.59 -28.20
N THR A 61 -0.65 16.72 -26.91
CA THR A 61 -0.52 15.65 -25.91
C THR A 61 -1.73 14.74 -25.89
N SER A 62 -1.55 13.45 -26.21
CA SER A 62 -2.64 12.48 -26.27
C SER A 62 -3.35 12.26 -24.92
N CYS A 63 -2.68 12.51 -23.79
CA CYS A 63 -3.28 12.36 -22.46
C CYS A 63 -4.35 13.43 -22.14
N SER A 64 -4.29 14.60 -22.80
CA SER A 64 -5.23 15.72 -22.61
C SER A 64 -6.23 15.91 -23.76
N MET A 65 -6.11 15.11 -24.82
CA MET A 65 -7.01 15.17 -25.98
C MET A 65 -8.18 14.21 -25.78
N GLU A 66 -9.40 14.68 -26.05
CA GLU A 66 -10.59 13.82 -26.14
C GLU A 66 -10.63 13.08 -27.49
N PRO A 67 -10.98 11.78 -27.50
CA PRO A 67 -11.14 11.05 -28.74
C PRO A 67 -12.37 11.54 -29.51
N ARG A 68 -12.23 11.69 -30.84
CA ARG A 68 -13.31 12.12 -31.72
C ARG A 68 -13.44 11.16 -32.91
N ASP A 69 -14.67 10.96 -33.38
CA ASP A 69 -14.91 10.13 -34.54
C ASP A 69 -14.22 10.73 -35.79
N GLY A 70 -13.60 9.86 -36.58
CA GLY A 70 -12.82 10.24 -37.74
C GLY A 70 -11.45 10.84 -37.46
N MET A 71 -11.04 11.04 -36.19
CA MET A 71 -9.74 11.62 -35.84
C MET A 71 -8.58 10.76 -36.36
N LYS A 72 -7.61 11.42 -37.03
CA LYS A 72 -6.41 10.77 -37.57
C LYS A 72 -5.18 11.32 -36.86
N ILE A 73 -4.38 10.42 -36.29
CA ILE A 73 -3.14 10.77 -35.58
C ILE A 73 -2.00 9.84 -35.94
N ARG A 74 -0.78 10.35 -35.80
CA ARG A 74 0.46 9.56 -35.89
C ARG A 74 1.19 9.58 -34.56
N THR A 75 1.80 8.46 -34.19
CA THR A 75 2.48 8.31 -32.89
C THR A 75 4.01 8.27 -33.01
N ASN A 76 4.56 8.03 -34.20
CA ASN A 76 5.96 7.64 -34.40
C ASN A 76 6.68 8.38 -35.55
N THR A 77 6.25 9.60 -35.92
CA THR A 77 6.94 10.39 -36.96
C THR A 77 8.33 10.80 -36.51
N THR A 78 9.24 11.05 -37.50
CA THR A 78 10.60 11.54 -37.21
C THR A 78 10.58 12.81 -36.34
N LYS A 79 9.60 13.68 -36.55
CA LYS A 79 9.38 14.89 -35.75
C LYS A 79 9.09 14.57 -34.29
N LEU A 80 8.17 13.63 -34.02
CA LEU A 80 7.82 13.19 -32.68
C LEU A 80 8.97 12.47 -31.96
N LEU A 81 9.73 11.64 -32.69
CA LEU A 81 10.90 10.95 -32.13
C LEU A 81 11.99 11.94 -31.70
N LYS A 82 12.29 12.95 -32.56
CA LYS A 82 13.21 14.03 -32.20
C LYS A 82 12.73 14.84 -31.00
N HIS A 83 11.43 15.13 -30.94
CA HIS A 83 10.82 15.87 -29.84
C HIS A 83 10.97 15.10 -28.48
N ARG A 84 10.60 13.83 -28.44
CA ARG A 84 10.74 12.99 -27.24
C ARG A 84 12.20 12.86 -26.79
N LYS A 85 13.12 12.66 -27.74
CA LYS A 85 14.56 12.60 -27.43
C LYS A 85 15.07 13.89 -26.80
N MET A 86 14.67 15.06 -27.32
CA MET A 86 15.06 16.36 -26.76
C MET A 86 14.51 16.56 -25.34
N ILE A 87 13.25 16.16 -25.07
CA ILE A 87 12.67 16.24 -23.74
C ILE A 87 13.45 15.35 -22.74
N LEU A 88 13.80 14.13 -23.15
CA LEU A 88 14.61 13.24 -22.31
C LEU A 88 16.00 13.82 -22.03
N GLU A 89 16.66 14.44 -23.02
CA GLU A 89 17.93 15.11 -22.80
C GLU A 89 17.82 16.29 -21.82
N LEU A 90 16.72 17.07 -21.90
CA LEU A 90 16.44 18.15 -20.95
C LEU A 90 16.20 17.62 -19.53
N MET A 91 15.42 16.54 -19.37
CA MET A 91 15.22 15.91 -18.07
C MET A 91 16.53 15.36 -17.49
N LEU A 92 17.34 14.71 -18.33
CA LEU A 92 18.63 14.16 -17.92
C LEU A 92 19.68 15.23 -17.63
N SER A 93 19.57 16.45 -18.20
CA SER A 93 20.52 17.53 -17.95
C SER A 93 20.53 17.97 -16.49
N SER A 94 19.39 17.91 -15.84
CA SER A 94 19.20 18.29 -14.44
C SER A 94 19.01 17.10 -13.49
N HIS A 95 19.28 15.89 -13.95
CA HIS A 95 19.23 14.65 -13.16
C HIS A 95 20.64 14.15 -12.83
N CYS A 96 20.86 13.60 -11.64
CA CYS A 96 22.19 13.19 -11.17
C CYS A 96 22.87 12.12 -12.05
N ARG A 97 22.10 11.27 -12.73
CA ARG A 97 22.56 10.20 -13.65
C ARG A 97 23.42 9.10 -12.99
N ASP A 98 23.46 9.03 -11.66
CA ASP A 98 24.19 8.00 -10.90
C ASP A 98 23.36 6.71 -10.82
N CYS A 99 23.04 6.15 -12.00
CA CYS A 99 22.07 5.06 -12.13
C CYS A 99 22.52 3.77 -11.43
N THR A 100 23.82 3.47 -11.44
CA THR A 100 24.37 2.23 -10.86
C THR A 100 24.25 2.16 -9.34
N THR A 101 24.15 3.32 -8.67
CA THR A 101 24.01 3.43 -7.20
C THR A 101 22.61 3.89 -6.77
N CYS A 102 21.69 4.02 -7.73
CA CYS A 102 20.34 4.53 -7.46
C CYS A 102 19.40 3.39 -7.03
N GLU A 103 18.68 3.57 -5.94
CA GLU A 103 17.63 2.65 -5.44
C GLU A 103 16.56 2.29 -6.50
N LYS A 104 16.41 3.11 -7.53
CA LYS A 104 15.45 2.89 -8.64
C LYS A 104 16.11 2.24 -9.86
N SER A 105 17.41 1.89 -9.81
CA SER A 105 18.12 1.26 -10.93
C SER A 105 17.40 0.00 -11.41
N GLY A 106 17.34 -0.18 -12.73
CA GLY A 106 16.62 -1.30 -13.34
C GLY A 106 15.09 -1.20 -13.33
N ASN A 107 14.52 -0.27 -12.54
CA ASN A 107 13.07 -0.03 -12.44
C ASN A 107 12.73 1.48 -12.52
N CYS A 108 13.52 2.23 -13.27
CA CYS A 108 13.39 3.67 -13.48
C CYS A 108 12.83 3.97 -14.86
N ARG A 109 11.65 4.60 -14.93
CA ARG A 109 11.02 4.97 -16.21
C ARG A 109 11.88 5.94 -17.05
N LEU A 110 12.65 6.84 -16.39
CA LEU A 110 13.55 7.74 -17.10
C LEU A 110 14.71 6.98 -17.77
N GLN A 111 15.29 6.02 -17.05
CA GLN A 111 16.37 5.16 -17.58
C GLN A 111 15.87 4.32 -18.76
N GLU A 112 14.72 3.67 -18.61
CA GLU A 112 14.07 2.85 -19.65
C GLU A 112 13.82 3.67 -20.93
N LEU A 113 13.19 4.85 -20.80
CA LEU A 113 12.89 5.69 -21.95
C LEU A 113 14.16 6.32 -22.58
N ALA A 114 15.16 6.65 -21.77
CA ALA A 114 16.45 7.11 -22.30
C ALA A 114 17.12 6.05 -23.18
N LEU A 115 17.09 4.79 -22.75
CA LEU A 115 17.59 3.65 -23.53
C LEU A 115 16.74 3.43 -24.80
N ARG A 116 15.42 3.40 -24.67
CA ARG A 116 14.46 3.19 -25.77
C ARG A 116 14.61 4.23 -26.89
N PHE A 117 14.81 5.51 -26.54
CA PHE A 117 14.99 6.59 -27.52
C PHE A 117 16.45 6.85 -27.90
N GLY A 118 17.38 6.02 -27.44
CA GLY A 118 18.78 6.09 -27.81
C GLY A 118 19.46 7.39 -27.38
N VAL A 119 19.16 7.91 -26.18
CA VAL A 119 19.85 9.08 -25.62
C VAL A 119 21.21 8.63 -25.10
N ARG A 120 22.29 8.97 -25.87
CA ARG A 120 23.67 8.60 -25.53
C ARG A 120 24.49 9.78 -25.02
N ARG A 121 24.04 10.99 -25.28
CA ARG A 121 24.72 12.25 -24.92
C ARG A 121 23.68 13.25 -24.45
N VAL A 122 23.98 13.95 -23.36
CA VAL A 122 23.20 15.07 -22.85
C VAL A 122 23.94 16.36 -23.25
N ARG A 123 23.31 17.17 -24.11
CA ARG A 123 23.90 18.39 -24.65
C ARG A 123 23.76 19.60 -23.72
N PHE A 124 22.77 19.58 -22.86
CA PHE A 124 22.44 20.68 -21.96
C PHE A 124 23.24 20.61 -20.66
N LYS A 125 23.64 21.76 -20.11
CA LYS A 125 24.32 21.87 -18.83
C LYS A 125 23.29 21.87 -17.70
N ASP A 126 23.63 21.25 -16.55
CA ASP A 126 22.86 21.36 -15.31
C ASP A 126 23.00 22.78 -14.75
N THR A 127 21.88 23.44 -14.53
CA THR A 127 21.79 24.79 -13.95
C THR A 127 21.09 24.78 -12.59
N ARG A 128 20.68 23.62 -12.10
CA ARG A 128 19.96 23.50 -10.81
C ARG A 128 20.92 23.41 -9.63
N PRO A 129 20.58 24.06 -8.50
CA PRO A 129 21.31 23.84 -7.25
C PRO A 129 21.19 22.37 -6.79
N LYS A 130 22.19 21.91 -6.06
CA LYS A 130 22.14 20.64 -5.35
C LYS A 130 21.42 20.81 -4.01
N TYR A 131 20.55 19.88 -3.68
CA TYR A 131 19.77 19.90 -2.46
C TYR A 131 20.08 18.69 -1.57
N PRO A 132 19.98 18.83 -0.25
CA PRO A 132 20.16 17.71 0.66
C PRO A 132 19.06 16.65 0.47
N VAL A 133 19.41 15.40 0.69
CA VAL A 133 18.45 14.28 0.70
C VAL A 133 17.73 14.27 2.05
N ASP A 134 16.41 14.17 2.02
CA ASP A 134 15.59 14.05 3.22
C ASP A 134 15.33 12.57 3.55
N THR A 135 15.97 12.10 4.61
CA THR A 135 15.84 10.73 5.15
C THR A 135 15.11 10.71 6.50
N SER A 136 14.43 11.79 6.85
CA SER A 136 13.80 11.96 8.16
C SER A 136 12.56 11.09 8.39
N SER A 137 11.90 10.67 7.31
CA SER A 137 10.73 9.81 7.40
C SER A 137 11.15 8.34 7.47
N PRO A 138 10.60 7.53 8.38
CA PRO A 138 10.87 6.09 8.43
C PRO A 138 10.32 5.34 7.21
N ALA A 139 9.37 5.92 6.47
CA ALA A 139 8.66 5.29 5.38
C ALA A 139 9.27 5.58 4.00
N VAL A 140 9.69 6.81 3.75
CA VAL A 140 10.16 7.25 2.43
C VAL A 140 11.38 8.17 2.52
N VAL A 141 12.23 8.09 1.51
CA VAL A 141 13.38 8.99 1.29
C VAL A 141 13.06 9.92 0.13
N ARG A 142 13.36 11.21 0.26
CA ARG A 142 13.17 12.23 -0.77
C ARG A 142 14.52 12.80 -1.22
N ASP A 143 14.85 12.58 -2.49
CA ASP A 143 16.04 13.13 -3.16
C ASP A 143 15.62 14.13 -4.26
N PRO A 144 15.62 15.44 -4.00
CA PRO A 144 15.21 16.45 -4.97
C PRO A 144 16.07 16.47 -6.24
N ASN A 145 17.31 15.97 -6.17
CA ASN A 145 18.26 15.96 -7.30
C ASN A 145 17.88 14.96 -8.40
N LYS A 146 16.97 14.04 -8.09
CA LYS A 146 16.44 13.04 -9.02
C LYS A 146 15.04 13.37 -9.54
N CYS A 147 14.51 14.55 -9.19
CA CYS A 147 13.14 14.93 -9.54
C CYS A 147 13.07 15.48 -10.98
N ILE A 148 12.13 14.95 -11.78
CA ILE A 148 11.83 15.40 -13.15
C ILE A 148 10.59 16.33 -13.22
N LEU A 149 10.09 16.78 -12.09
CA LEU A 149 8.97 17.72 -11.97
C LEU A 149 7.66 17.23 -12.63
N CYS A 150 7.37 15.94 -12.62
CA CYS A 150 6.15 15.38 -13.23
C CYS A 150 4.86 15.69 -12.43
N GLY A 151 4.96 16.00 -11.13
CA GLY A 151 3.83 16.37 -10.28
C GLY A 151 2.96 15.20 -9.80
N ASP A 152 3.30 13.94 -10.11
CA ASP A 152 2.47 12.79 -9.70
C ASP A 152 2.40 12.63 -8.18
N CYS A 153 3.52 12.84 -7.47
CA CYS A 153 3.57 12.76 -6.01
C CYS A 153 2.75 13.87 -5.34
N ILE A 154 2.65 15.05 -5.94
CA ILE A 154 1.80 16.15 -5.46
C ILE A 154 0.34 15.73 -5.57
N ARG A 155 -0.08 15.31 -6.76
CA ARG A 155 -1.46 14.96 -7.05
C ARG A 155 -1.95 13.74 -6.27
N VAL A 156 -1.12 12.71 -6.10
CA VAL A 156 -1.50 11.55 -5.27
C VAL A 156 -1.65 11.94 -3.81
N CYS A 157 -0.80 12.84 -3.30
CA CYS A 157 -0.88 13.32 -1.92
C CYS A 157 -2.11 14.21 -1.69
N ASP A 158 -2.51 14.99 -2.68
CA ASP A 158 -3.67 15.88 -2.60
C ASP A 158 -4.96 15.17 -3.01
N GLU A 159 -5.04 14.63 -4.24
CA GLU A 159 -6.28 14.12 -4.81
C GLU A 159 -6.76 12.78 -4.22
N MET A 160 -5.83 11.89 -3.82
CA MET A 160 -6.17 10.57 -3.26
C MET A 160 -6.11 10.54 -1.73
N GLN A 161 -5.14 11.26 -1.15
CA GLN A 161 -4.94 11.27 0.30
C GLN A 161 -5.50 12.54 0.96
N GLY A 162 -5.73 13.61 0.19
CA GLY A 162 -6.20 14.88 0.73
C GLY A 162 -5.24 15.51 1.76
N MET A 163 -3.94 15.14 1.73
CA MET A 163 -2.96 15.62 2.71
C MET A 163 -2.20 16.86 2.25
N GLY A 164 -1.96 17.02 0.95
CA GLY A 164 -1.32 18.21 0.39
C GLY A 164 0.09 18.51 0.92
N ILE A 165 0.81 17.50 1.42
CA ILE A 165 2.14 17.67 2.05
C ILE A 165 3.18 18.19 1.06
N LEU A 166 3.15 17.71 -0.19
CA LEU A 166 4.09 18.07 -1.24
C LEU A 166 3.44 19.05 -2.21
N ASN A 167 4.21 20.09 -2.61
CA ASN A 167 3.78 21.02 -3.65
C ASN A 167 4.97 21.53 -4.44
N PHE A 168 4.71 22.22 -5.56
CA PHE A 168 5.75 22.98 -6.27
C PHE A 168 6.08 24.25 -5.48
N ALA A 169 7.36 24.53 -5.35
CA ALA A 169 7.85 25.76 -4.75
C ALA A 169 8.93 26.39 -5.66
N TYR A 170 9.04 27.73 -5.59
CA TYR A 170 9.91 28.54 -6.42
C TYR A 170 9.55 28.52 -7.91
N ARG A 171 10.46 28.96 -8.78
CA ARG A 171 10.26 29.03 -10.23
C ARG A 171 11.60 28.95 -10.98
N GLY A 172 11.53 28.73 -12.30
CA GLY A 172 12.72 28.64 -13.14
C GLY A 172 13.60 27.46 -12.75
N SER A 173 14.92 27.69 -12.65
CA SER A 173 15.91 26.67 -12.28
C SER A 173 15.80 26.19 -10.82
N GLU A 174 15.18 26.97 -9.96
CA GLU A 174 14.97 26.65 -8.55
C GLU A 174 13.67 25.87 -8.28
N LEU A 175 12.81 25.73 -9.31
CA LEU A 175 11.55 24.99 -9.16
C LEU A 175 11.80 23.58 -8.64
N ARG A 176 11.16 23.23 -7.52
CA ARG A 176 11.28 21.91 -6.91
C ARG A 176 9.99 21.47 -6.21
N VAL A 177 9.86 20.18 -6.00
CA VAL A 177 8.77 19.60 -5.20
C VAL A 177 9.25 19.46 -3.76
N MET A 178 8.51 20.03 -2.82
CA MET A 178 8.89 20.03 -1.41
C MET A 178 7.68 20.23 -0.49
N PRO A 179 7.79 19.91 0.81
CA PRO A 179 6.85 20.37 1.81
C PRO A 179 6.90 21.90 2.00
N ALA A 180 5.86 22.46 2.63
CA ALA A 180 5.84 23.89 2.93
C ALA A 180 7.08 24.29 3.74
N PHE A 181 7.62 25.48 3.43
CA PHE A 181 8.81 26.08 4.09
C PHE A 181 10.07 25.22 4.09
N ASP A 182 10.19 24.25 3.18
CA ASP A 182 11.30 23.30 3.07
C ASP A 182 11.51 22.43 4.34
N HIS A 183 10.43 22.20 5.08
CA HIS A 183 10.45 21.30 6.22
C HIS A 183 10.82 19.87 5.80
N LYS A 184 11.42 19.13 6.73
CA LYS A 184 11.62 17.70 6.59
C LYS A 184 10.26 16.97 6.66
N LEU A 185 10.15 15.81 6.04
CA LEU A 185 8.89 15.03 6.07
C LEU A 185 8.47 14.66 7.50
N SER A 186 9.43 14.43 8.41
CA SER A 186 9.15 14.17 9.85
C SER A 186 8.57 15.38 10.60
N GLU A 187 8.74 16.59 10.08
CA GLU A 187 8.25 17.84 10.66
C GLU A 187 6.88 18.24 10.12
N THR A 188 6.27 17.38 9.28
CA THR A 188 4.96 17.61 8.65
C THR A 188 3.93 16.58 9.12
N ASN A 189 2.66 16.84 8.85
CA ASN A 189 1.57 15.89 9.11
C ASN A 189 1.54 14.75 8.07
N CYS A 190 2.71 14.33 7.56
CA CYS A 190 2.82 13.23 6.62
C CYS A 190 2.43 11.91 7.30
N ILE A 191 1.40 11.24 6.80
CA ILE A 191 0.88 9.96 7.33
C ILE A 191 1.72 8.73 6.95
N SER A 192 2.87 8.92 6.35
CA SER A 192 3.81 7.85 5.96
C SER A 192 3.23 6.78 5.00
N CYS A 193 2.15 7.09 4.28
CA CYS A 193 1.46 6.12 3.40
C CYS A 193 2.26 5.68 2.17
N GLY A 194 3.33 6.42 1.79
CA GLY A 194 4.25 6.10 0.70
C GLY A 194 3.68 6.15 -0.72
N GLN A 195 2.43 6.55 -0.92
CA GLN A 195 1.82 6.60 -2.26
C GLN A 195 2.60 7.54 -3.21
N CYS A 196 3.26 8.56 -2.69
CA CYS A 196 4.17 9.43 -3.45
C CYS A 196 5.39 8.66 -4.01
N ALA A 197 5.92 7.67 -3.28
CA ALA A 197 7.00 6.81 -3.76
C ALA A 197 6.50 5.81 -4.83
N ALA A 198 5.29 5.26 -4.64
CA ALA A 198 4.68 4.32 -5.58
C ALA A 198 4.48 4.92 -6.98
N VAL A 199 4.08 6.20 -7.08
CA VAL A 199 3.86 6.88 -8.36
C VAL A 199 5.10 7.58 -8.92
N CYS A 200 6.19 7.67 -8.15
CA CYS A 200 7.41 8.36 -8.60
C CYS A 200 8.09 7.58 -9.73
N PRO A 201 8.20 8.15 -10.95
CA PRO A 201 8.78 7.45 -12.09
C PRO A 201 10.31 7.38 -12.05
N THR A 202 10.93 8.08 -11.11
CA THR A 202 12.39 8.13 -10.91
C THR A 202 12.76 7.81 -9.45
N GLY A 203 14.02 7.93 -9.06
CA GLY A 203 14.49 7.77 -7.68
C GLY A 203 14.35 9.03 -6.81
N ALA A 204 13.48 9.98 -7.18
CA ALA A 204 13.30 11.21 -6.41
C ALA A 204 12.54 11.00 -5.09
N ILE A 205 11.63 10.04 -5.07
CA ILE A 205 11.00 9.56 -3.83
C ILE A 205 11.04 8.04 -3.90
N THR A 206 11.66 7.41 -2.90
CA THR A 206 11.81 5.97 -2.77
C THR A 206 11.35 5.51 -1.38
N ILE A 207 11.11 4.23 -1.22
CA ILE A 207 10.87 3.63 0.09
C ILE A 207 12.16 3.70 0.91
N SER A 208 12.05 3.94 2.20
CA SER A 208 13.19 3.83 3.13
C SER A 208 13.69 2.39 3.18
N ASN A 209 14.87 2.14 2.60
CA ASN A 209 15.42 0.80 2.40
C ASN A 209 15.98 0.23 3.71
N GLN A 210 15.54 -0.97 4.07
CA GLN A 210 15.98 -1.71 5.26
C GLN A 210 16.61 -3.07 4.94
N ILE A 211 16.88 -3.39 3.67
CA ILE A 211 17.46 -4.67 3.22
C ILE A 211 18.79 -4.95 3.92
N GLY A 212 19.67 -3.95 4.00
CA GLY A 212 20.97 -4.13 4.68
C GLY A 212 20.85 -4.44 6.17
N ALA A 213 19.80 -3.95 6.85
CA ALA A 213 19.55 -4.32 8.24
C ALA A 213 19.03 -5.76 8.37
N ALA A 214 18.18 -6.19 7.44
CA ALA A 214 17.68 -7.56 7.38
C ALA A 214 18.81 -8.56 7.14
N TRP A 215 19.70 -8.30 6.18
CA TRP A 215 20.87 -9.16 5.95
C TRP A 215 21.80 -9.25 7.17
N ARG A 216 22.06 -8.13 7.85
CA ARG A 216 22.85 -8.18 9.09
C ARG A 216 22.18 -9.04 10.17
N ALA A 217 20.86 -8.97 10.31
CA ALA A 217 20.15 -9.80 11.27
C ALA A 217 20.22 -11.29 10.92
N LEU A 218 20.01 -11.64 9.64
CA LEU A 218 20.08 -13.03 9.15
C LEU A 218 21.46 -13.69 9.32
N HIS A 219 22.53 -12.88 9.33
CA HIS A 219 23.89 -13.40 9.53
C HIS A 219 24.40 -13.24 10.97
N ASP A 220 23.58 -12.76 11.90
CA ASP A 220 23.95 -12.62 13.31
C ASP A 220 23.58 -13.90 14.08
N PRO A 221 24.56 -14.71 14.53
CA PRO A 221 24.30 -15.98 15.21
C PRO A 221 23.61 -15.79 16.58
N GLN A 222 23.66 -14.59 17.15
CA GLN A 222 22.98 -14.27 18.41
C GLN A 222 21.49 -13.96 18.22
N LYS A 223 21.01 -13.85 16.98
CA LYS A 223 19.61 -13.58 16.68
C LYS A 223 18.89 -14.83 16.19
N ARG A 224 17.69 -15.02 16.71
CA ARG A 224 16.68 -15.88 16.12
C ARG A 224 15.84 -15.01 15.18
N VAL A 225 16.06 -15.11 13.89
CA VAL A 225 15.36 -14.28 12.91
C VAL A 225 14.05 -14.93 12.51
N VAL A 226 12.96 -14.29 12.89
CA VAL A 226 11.60 -14.74 12.59
C VAL A 226 10.92 -13.78 11.62
N PHE A 227 10.18 -14.34 10.68
CA PHE A 227 9.41 -13.57 9.71
C PHE A 227 7.91 -13.76 9.88
N GLN A 228 7.15 -12.69 9.68
CA GLN A 228 5.71 -12.75 9.46
C GLN A 228 5.34 -12.15 8.10
N ILE A 229 4.42 -12.76 7.36
CA ILE A 229 4.04 -12.38 6.00
C ILE A 229 2.58 -11.92 5.97
N ALA A 230 2.35 -10.66 5.55
CA ALA A 230 0.99 -10.13 5.44
C ALA A 230 0.19 -10.76 4.28
N PRO A 231 -1.15 -10.89 4.42
CA PRO A 231 -2.00 -11.53 3.42
C PRO A 231 -1.86 -10.96 2.00
N ALA A 232 -1.75 -9.64 1.86
CA ALA A 232 -1.65 -8.99 0.54
C ALA A 232 -0.31 -9.22 -0.18
N VAL A 233 0.74 -9.65 0.52
CA VAL A 233 2.07 -9.93 -0.07
C VAL A 233 2.00 -11.16 -0.97
N ARG A 234 1.32 -12.24 -0.52
CA ARG A 234 1.24 -13.53 -1.21
C ARG A 234 0.67 -13.47 -2.62
N VAL A 235 -0.24 -12.50 -2.88
CA VAL A 235 -0.90 -12.32 -4.18
C VAL A 235 -0.23 -11.30 -5.09
N ALA A 236 0.88 -10.70 -4.66
CA ALA A 236 1.59 -9.66 -5.41
C ALA A 236 3.05 -10.03 -5.73
N ILE A 237 3.71 -10.79 -4.85
CA ILE A 237 5.14 -11.06 -4.98
C ILE A 237 5.47 -11.86 -6.24
N GLY A 238 4.61 -12.82 -6.61
CA GLY A 238 4.82 -13.70 -7.77
C GLY A 238 4.91 -12.96 -9.11
N GLU A 239 4.25 -11.79 -9.22
CA GLU A 239 4.26 -10.97 -10.44
C GLU A 239 5.69 -10.55 -10.85
N ALA A 240 6.57 -10.30 -9.88
CA ALA A 240 7.96 -9.90 -10.12
C ALA A 240 8.83 -11.05 -10.68
N PHE A 241 8.33 -12.28 -10.62
CA PHE A 241 8.99 -13.51 -11.05
C PHE A 241 8.24 -14.25 -12.14
N GLY A 242 7.29 -13.57 -12.82
CA GLY A 242 6.56 -14.11 -13.95
C GLY A 242 5.39 -15.04 -13.62
N LEU A 243 5.00 -15.17 -12.35
CA LEU A 243 3.80 -15.89 -11.96
C LEU A 243 2.53 -15.08 -12.32
N PRO A 244 1.39 -15.76 -12.56
CA PRO A 244 0.14 -15.08 -12.84
C PRO A 244 -0.23 -14.07 -11.74
N ALA A 245 -0.82 -12.95 -12.14
CA ALA A 245 -1.40 -12.01 -11.19
C ALA A 245 -2.50 -12.73 -10.38
N SER A 246 -2.55 -12.47 -9.08
CA SER A 246 -3.41 -13.15 -8.10
C SER A 246 -2.97 -14.56 -7.65
N ALA A 247 -1.95 -15.16 -8.26
CA ALA A 247 -1.43 -16.44 -7.76
C ALA A 247 -0.97 -16.31 -6.30
N ASN A 248 -1.44 -17.21 -5.45
CA ASN A 248 -0.96 -17.30 -4.09
C ASN A 248 0.45 -17.92 -4.10
N ALA A 249 1.46 -17.14 -3.74
CA ALA A 249 2.87 -17.56 -3.71
C ALA A 249 3.42 -17.60 -2.27
N MET A 250 2.55 -17.82 -1.28
CA MET A 250 2.94 -17.87 0.13
C MET A 250 3.96 -18.97 0.42
N ASP A 251 3.68 -20.17 -0.07
CA ASP A 251 4.51 -21.36 0.08
C ASP A 251 5.93 -21.16 -0.49
N LYS A 252 6.05 -20.60 -1.70
CA LYS A 252 7.34 -20.29 -2.33
C LYS A 252 8.09 -19.19 -1.58
N LEU A 253 7.35 -18.23 -0.98
CA LEU A 253 7.98 -17.18 -0.18
C LEU A 253 8.55 -17.74 1.12
N VAL A 254 7.86 -18.69 1.76
CA VAL A 254 8.39 -19.41 2.94
C VAL A 254 9.68 -20.11 2.58
N SER A 255 9.72 -20.90 1.50
CA SER A 255 10.95 -21.58 1.04
C SER A 255 12.08 -20.59 0.76
N ALA A 256 11.77 -19.47 0.07
CA ALA A 256 12.78 -18.44 -0.22
C ALA A 256 13.38 -17.82 1.05
N LEU A 257 12.55 -17.52 2.06
CA LEU A 257 13.02 -16.97 3.33
C LEU A 257 13.89 -17.94 4.11
N LYS A 258 13.50 -19.22 4.17
CA LYS A 258 14.30 -20.28 4.79
C LYS A 258 15.64 -20.46 4.08
N MET A 259 15.67 -20.43 2.75
CA MET A 259 16.92 -20.45 1.97
C MET A 259 17.81 -19.23 2.24
N MET A 260 17.26 -18.08 2.58
CA MET A 260 18.01 -16.88 2.97
C MET A 260 18.48 -16.90 4.42
N GLY A 261 18.11 -17.92 5.21
CA GLY A 261 18.58 -18.10 6.58
C GLY A 261 17.57 -17.71 7.67
N ALA A 262 16.28 -17.60 7.35
CA ALA A 262 15.23 -17.40 8.35
C ALA A 262 15.14 -18.63 9.28
N ASP A 263 15.09 -18.41 10.59
CA ASP A 263 14.88 -19.49 11.56
C ASP A 263 13.43 -19.98 11.54
N GLU A 264 12.47 -19.04 11.48
CA GLU A 264 11.04 -19.34 11.52
C GLU A 264 10.28 -18.38 10.59
N VAL A 265 9.27 -18.88 9.91
CA VAL A 265 8.45 -18.07 8.99
C VAL A 265 6.96 -18.32 9.28
N TYR A 266 6.22 -17.26 9.55
CA TYR A 266 4.82 -17.28 9.96
C TYR A 266 3.91 -16.51 9.02
N ASP A 267 2.61 -16.74 9.15
CA ASP A 267 1.56 -16.01 8.46
C ASP A 267 0.89 -14.99 9.37
N THR A 268 0.94 -13.70 9.03
CA THR A 268 0.25 -12.63 9.77
C THR A 268 -1.27 -12.83 9.85
N THR A 269 -1.84 -13.75 9.06
CA THR A 269 -3.26 -14.11 9.19
C THR A 269 -3.62 -14.63 10.57
N PHE A 270 -2.70 -15.27 11.28
CA PHE A 270 -2.91 -15.61 12.69
C PHE A 270 -3.10 -14.36 13.57
N GLY A 271 -2.28 -13.34 13.39
CA GLY A 271 -2.46 -12.05 14.06
C GLY A 271 -3.77 -11.35 13.67
N ALA A 272 -4.23 -11.54 12.43
CA ALA A 272 -5.53 -11.03 12.01
C ALA A 272 -6.69 -11.78 12.70
N ASP A 273 -6.56 -13.08 12.93
CA ASP A 273 -7.53 -13.83 13.75
C ASP A 273 -7.59 -13.29 15.19
N LEU A 274 -6.44 -12.98 15.81
CA LEU A 274 -6.40 -12.32 17.12
C LEU A 274 -7.11 -10.96 17.08
N THR A 275 -6.86 -10.16 16.02
CA THR A 275 -7.54 -8.88 15.84
C THR A 275 -9.05 -9.04 15.72
N VAL A 276 -9.54 -10.03 14.99
CA VAL A 276 -10.99 -10.31 14.91
C VAL A 276 -11.54 -10.67 16.27
N MET A 277 -10.82 -11.48 17.06
CA MET A 277 -11.26 -11.87 18.42
C MET A 277 -11.44 -10.65 19.33
N GLU A 278 -10.45 -9.78 19.40
CA GLU A 278 -10.47 -8.61 20.28
C GLU A 278 -11.37 -7.47 19.74
N GLU A 279 -11.27 -7.14 18.45
CA GLU A 279 -12.02 -6.03 17.84
C GLU A 279 -13.53 -6.31 17.82
N SER A 280 -13.94 -7.57 17.59
CA SER A 280 -15.35 -7.93 17.66
C SER A 280 -15.88 -8.00 19.12
N ALA A 281 -15.02 -8.35 20.08
CA ALA A 281 -15.38 -8.28 21.50
C ALA A 281 -15.59 -6.83 21.94
N GLU A 282 -14.66 -5.92 21.60
CA GLU A 282 -14.77 -4.48 21.82
C GLU A 282 -16.03 -3.91 21.13
N PHE A 283 -16.28 -4.29 19.88
CA PHE A 283 -17.48 -3.83 19.15
C PHE A 283 -18.77 -4.30 19.85
N SER A 284 -18.83 -5.56 20.28
CA SER A 284 -19.99 -6.09 21.01
C SER A 284 -20.21 -5.37 22.35
N GLU A 285 -19.14 -5.04 23.07
CA GLU A 285 -19.21 -4.26 24.30
C GLU A 285 -19.78 -2.85 24.04
N ARG A 286 -19.27 -2.17 22.99
CA ARG A 286 -19.80 -0.85 22.59
C ARG A 286 -21.27 -0.92 22.18
N LEU A 287 -21.68 -1.99 21.50
CA LEU A 287 -23.08 -2.19 21.13
C LEU A 287 -23.99 -2.35 22.36
N ASN A 288 -23.50 -2.97 23.44
CA ASN A 288 -24.24 -3.18 24.68
C ASN A 288 -24.23 -1.95 25.59
N SER A 289 -23.12 -1.20 25.62
CA SER A 289 -22.96 -0.01 26.46
C SER A 289 -23.48 1.30 25.84
N GLY A 290 -23.85 1.29 24.55
CA GLY A 290 -24.33 2.48 23.85
C GLY A 290 -23.24 3.35 23.22
N GLY A 291 -22.06 2.83 22.96
CA GLY A 291 -21.02 3.55 22.23
C GLY A 291 -19.67 3.70 22.92
N PRO A 292 -18.73 4.53 22.42
CA PRO A 292 -18.91 5.57 21.37
C PRO A 292 -19.02 5.00 19.95
N PHE A 293 -19.89 5.60 19.15
CA PHE A 293 -20.08 5.27 17.74
C PHE A 293 -19.75 6.44 16.80
N PRO A 294 -19.35 6.15 15.51
CA PRO A 294 -19.01 4.79 15.04
C PRO A 294 -17.74 4.27 15.72
N MET A 295 -17.58 2.94 15.79
CA MET A 295 -16.29 2.34 16.04
C MET A 295 -15.49 2.34 14.73
N PHE A 296 -14.29 2.89 14.71
CA PHE A 296 -13.37 2.82 13.57
C PHE A 296 -12.36 1.70 13.77
N THR A 297 -12.09 0.92 12.72
CA THR A 297 -10.99 -0.06 12.74
C THR A 297 -9.63 0.64 12.87
N SER A 298 -8.65 0.01 13.54
CA SER A 298 -7.33 0.59 13.81
C SER A 298 -6.17 -0.10 13.07
N CYS A 299 -6.44 -1.08 12.21
CA CYS A 299 -5.40 -1.87 11.54
C CYS A 299 -4.54 -1.08 10.52
N CYS A 300 -5.00 0.10 10.06
CA CYS A 300 -4.27 0.96 9.12
C CYS A 300 -3.50 2.07 9.83
N PRO A 301 -2.16 1.99 9.99
CA PRO A 301 -1.40 2.97 10.78
C PRO A 301 -1.38 4.38 10.18
N ALA A 302 -1.52 4.52 8.87
CA ALA A 302 -1.64 5.83 8.24
C ALA A 302 -2.98 6.51 8.56
N TRP A 303 -4.05 5.75 8.69
CA TRP A 303 -5.35 6.20 9.18
C TRP A 303 -5.28 6.62 10.64
N VAL A 304 -4.73 5.77 11.50
CA VAL A 304 -4.57 6.07 12.93
C VAL A 304 -3.79 7.38 13.12
N LYS A 305 -2.65 7.53 12.42
CA LYS A 305 -1.86 8.76 12.48
C LYS A 305 -2.65 9.98 12.01
N TYR A 306 -3.45 9.85 10.97
CA TYR A 306 -4.33 10.93 10.53
C TYR A 306 -5.33 11.35 11.62
N VAL A 307 -5.93 10.39 12.33
CA VAL A 307 -6.86 10.70 13.43
C VAL A 307 -6.13 11.39 14.57
N GLU A 308 -4.96 10.91 14.96
CA GLU A 308 -4.14 11.50 16.04
C GLU A 308 -3.80 12.97 15.80
N GLU A 309 -3.47 13.34 14.54
CA GLU A 309 -2.97 14.67 14.19
C GLU A 309 -4.08 15.61 13.69
N GLU A 310 -5.07 15.11 12.95
CA GLU A 310 -6.04 15.94 12.24
C GLU A 310 -7.46 15.91 12.85
N ARG A 311 -7.83 14.81 13.51
CA ARG A 311 -9.17 14.57 14.07
C ARG A 311 -9.11 13.96 15.49
N PRO A 312 -8.37 14.54 16.45
CA PRO A 312 -8.12 13.92 17.77
C PRO A 312 -9.38 13.64 18.60
N HIS A 313 -10.50 14.30 18.32
CA HIS A 313 -11.77 14.04 18.99
C HIS A 313 -12.39 12.67 18.62
N PHE A 314 -11.96 12.05 17.52
CA PHE A 314 -12.33 10.68 17.13
C PHE A 314 -11.42 9.60 17.74
N LEU A 315 -10.39 9.95 18.52
CA LEU A 315 -9.52 8.94 19.15
C LEU A 315 -10.30 7.94 20.00
N LYS A 316 -11.32 8.41 20.71
CA LYS A 316 -12.22 7.56 21.51
C LYS A 316 -13.06 6.58 20.68
N ASN A 317 -13.19 6.86 19.39
CA ASN A 317 -13.94 6.06 18.44
C ASN A 317 -13.07 5.02 17.74
N LEU A 318 -11.74 5.16 17.75
CA LEU A 318 -10.84 4.11 17.24
C LEU A 318 -10.99 2.84 18.09
N SER A 319 -10.87 1.69 17.45
CA SER A 319 -10.64 0.43 18.15
C SER A 319 -9.31 0.53 18.92
N THR A 320 -9.30 0.01 20.14
CA THR A 320 -8.08 -0.07 20.96
C THR A 320 -7.15 -1.19 20.55
N CYS A 321 -7.59 -2.05 19.62
CA CYS A 321 -6.81 -3.15 19.11
C CYS A 321 -5.54 -2.66 18.40
N LYS A 322 -4.40 -3.31 18.71
CA LYS A 322 -3.20 -3.19 17.87
C LYS A 322 -3.48 -3.74 16.47
N SER A 323 -2.66 -3.40 15.50
CA SER A 323 -2.78 -4.02 14.19
C SER A 323 -2.39 -5.51 14.22
N PRO A 324 -2.86 -6.34 13.26
CA PRO A 324 -2.45 -7.75 13.17
C PRO A 324 -0.95 -7.97 13.22
N MET A 325 -0.15 -7.08 12.65
CA MET A 325 1.30 -7.14 12.67
C MET A 325 1.85 -7.02 14.11
N GLU A 326 1.38 -6.04 14.86
CA GLU A 326 1.85 -5.79 16.24
C GLU A 326 1.29 -6.82 17.22
N MET A 327 0.02 -7.26 17.06
CA MET A 327 -0.55 -8.32 17.89
C MET A 327 0.23 -9.62 17.75
N PHE A 328 0.49 -10.03 16.49
CA PHE A 328 1.28 -11.22 16.21
C PHE A 328 2.67 -11.14 16.84
N ALA A 329 3.33 -10.01 16.67
CA ALA A 329 4.70 -9.80 17.14
C ALA A 329 4.78 -9.82 18.67
N ALA A 330 3.85 -9.17 19.36
CA ALA A 330 3.80 -9.15 20.82
C ALA A 330 3.63 -10.57 21.39
N VAL A 331 2.70 -11.36 20.82
CA VAL A 331 2.45 -12.74 21.25
C VAL A 331 3.66 -13.64 20.95
N LEU A 332 4.22 -13.56 19.74
CA LEU A 332 5.35 -14.40 19.36
C LEU A 332 6.60 -14.12 20.23
N ARG A 333 6.85 -12.84 20.53
CA ARG A 333 7.98 -12.45 21.41
C ARG A 333 7.83 -13.02 22.81
N GLU A 334 6.60 -13.03 23.33
CA GLU A 334 6.33 -13.64 24.63
C GLU A 334 6.50 -15.17 24.61
N GLN A 335 6.03 -15.83 23.56
CA GLN A 335 6.19 -17.29 23.41
C GLN A 335 7.65 -17.72 23.22
N ASN A 336 8.45 -16.92 22.51
CA ASN A 336 9.86 -17.23 22.30
C ASN A 336 10.76 -16.88 23.47
N ARG A 337 10.26 -16.21 24.51
CA ARG A 337 11.07 -15.73 25.64
C ARG A 337 11.84 -16.84 26.35
N GLU A 338 11.17 -17.95 26.68
CA GLU A 338 11.84 -19.08 27.33
C GLU A 338 12.85 -19.77 26.40
N LYS A 339 12.51 -19.91 25.14
CA LYS A 339 13.35 -20.49 24.09
C LYS A 339 14.60 -19.63 23.84
N ASP A 340 14.43 -18.30 23.82
CA ASP A 340 15.55 -17.36 23.65
C ASP A 340 16.52 -17.43 24.84
N VAL A 341 16.01 -17.54 26.08
CA VAL A 341 16.84 -17.71 27.26
C VAL A 341 17.59 -19.05 27.22
N ALA A 342 16.95 -20.13 26.80
CA ALA A 342 17.55 -21.46 26.73
C ALA A 342 18.66 -21.54 25.67
N ASP A 343 18.44 -20.91 24.52
CA ASP A 343 19.37 -20.94 23.39
C ASP A 343 20.45 -19.85 23.47
N GLY A 344 20.29 -18.85 24.36
CA GLY A 344 21.15 -17.67 24.45
C GLY A 344 21.06 -16.77 23.23
N ARG A 345 19.95 -16.81 22.52
CA ARG A 345 19.65 -15.99 21.33
C ARG A 345 18.58 -14.96 21.66
N ASP A 346 18.42 -13.96 20.81
CA ASP A 346 17.39 -12.94 20.93
C ASP A 346 16.48 -12.96 19.69
N THR A 347 15.17 -13.10 19.88
CA THR A 347 14.22 -13.05 18.78
C THR A 347 14.29 -11.69 18.09
N PHE A 348 14.60 -11.70 16.80
CA PHE A 348 14.58 -10.54 15.91
C PHE A 348 13.46 -10.69 14.90
N HIS A 349 12.42 -9.88 15.08
CA HIS A 349 11.16 -10.02 14.34
C HIS A 349 11.11 -9.12 13.11
N ILE A 350 11.03 -9.72 11.94
CA ILE A 350 10.89 -9.02 10.65
C ILE A 350 9.48 -9.23 10.09
N ALA A 351 8.76 -8.13 9.84
CA ALA A 351 7.45 -8.18 9.21
C ALA A 351 7.54 -7.84 7.72
N ILE A 352 7.03 -8.71 6.85
CA ILE A 352 6.91 -8.46 5.40
C ILE A 352 5.52 -7.91 5.11
N MET A 353 5.46 -6.62 4.74
CA MET A 353 4.22 -5.85 4.66
C MET A 353 4.02 -5.20 3.29
N PRO A 354 2.78 -5.05 2.80
CA PRO A 354 2.47 -4.32 1.56
C PRO A 354 2.57 -2.80 1.73
N CYS A 355 2.92 -2.31 2.91
CA CYS A 355 2.67 -0.97 3.40
C CYS A 355 3.93 -0.32 3.96
N THR A 356 4.19 0.95 3.56
CA THR A 356 5.31 1.73 4.11
C THR A 356 5.00 2.34 5.47
N ALA A 357 3.71 2.62 5.77
CA ALA A 357 3.31 3.15 7.07
C ALA A 357 3.55 2.16 8.23
N LYS A 358 3.66 0.86 7.92
CA LYS A 358 4.05 -0.16 8.90
C LYS A 358 5.47 0.03 9.44
N LYS A 359 6.37 0.63 8.66
CA LYS A 359 7.71 1.04 9.15
C LYS A 359 7.61 2.13 10.22
N MET A 360 6.65 3.04 10.07
CA MET A 360 6.39 4.08 11.06
C MET A 360 5.68 3.50 12.29
N GLU A 361 4.76 2.56 12.10
CA GLU A 361 4.06 1.88 13.19
C GLU A 361 5.04 1.11 14.09
N ALA A 362 5.89 0.25 13.52
CA ALA A 362 6.89 -0.51 14.26
C ALA A 362 7.90 0.36 15.06
N ALA A 363 8.09 1.62 14.63
CA ALA A 363 8.98 2.56 15.31
C ALA A 363 8.32 3.32 16.48
N ARG A 364 7.04 3.07 16.79
CA ARG A 364 6.31 3.79 17.83
C ARG A 364 6.68 3.29 19.23
N GLU A 365 6.75 4.21 20.18
CA GLU A 365 7.07 3.88 21.58
C GLU A 365 5.99 3.01 22.23
N GLU A 366 4.72 3.16 21.79
CA GLU A 366 3.58 2.43 22.30
C GLU A 366 3.65 0.92 22.01
N PHE A 367 4.49 0.50 21.06
CA PHE A 367 4.71 -0.90 20.67
C PHE A 367 6.08 -1.44 21.13
N LYS A 368 6.55 -0.94 22.28
CA LYS A 368 7.76 -1.45 22.94
C LYS A 368 7.42 -2.10 24.27
N HIS A 369 7.90 -3.30 24.47
CA HIS A 369 7.79 -4.04 25.70
C HIS A 369 9.17 -4.31 26.29
N GLY A 370 9.39 -3.97 27.56
CA GLY A 370 10.71 -4.12 28.18
C GLY A 370 11.84 -3.37 27.47
N GLY A 371 11.55 -2.27 26.78
CA GLY A 371 12.50 -1.47 26.02
C GLY A 371 12.85 -2.01 24.62
N LYS A 372 12.25 -3.14 24.21
CA LYS A 372 12.40 -3.72 22.87
C LYS A 372 11.12 -3.50 22.04
N PRO A 373 11.21 -3.21 20.73
CA PRO A 373 10.03 -3.12 19.87
C PRO A 373 9.41 -4.52 19.68
N ASP A 374 8.09 -4.59 19.51
CA ASP A 374 7.42 -5.85 19.17
C ASP A 374 7.88 -6.34 17.78
N VAL A 375 7.96 -5.44 16.80
CA VAL A 375 8.55 -5.67 15.47
C VAL A 375 9.85 -4.91 15.33
N ASP A 376 10.97 -5.61 15.12
CA ASP A 376 12.28 -4.98 14.96
C ASP A 376 12.49 -4.33 13.61
N LEU A 377 11.92 -4.93 12.54
CA LEU A 377 12.12 -4.48 11.17
C LEU A 377 10.88 -4.72 10.30
N VAL A 378 10.58 -3.79 9.42
CA VAL A 378 9.51 -3.96 8.43
C VAL A 378 10.11 -3.89 7.03
N LEU A 379 10.02 -5.00 6.29
CA LEU A 379 10.33 -5.05 4.86
C LEU A 379 9.05 -4.91 4.04
N THR A 380 9.12 -4.14 2.97
CA THR A 380 8.02 -4.09 2.00
C THR A 380 8.11 -5.26 1.02
N THR A 381 7.01 -5.54 0.29
CA THR A 381 7.02 -6.54 -0.79
C THR A 381 8.11 -6.24 -1.83
N LEU A 382 8.36 -4.96 -2.12
CA LEU A 382 9.43 -4.56 -3.05
C LEU A 382 10.84 -4.86 -2.51
N GLU A 383 11.05 -4.67 -1.21
CA GLU A 383 12.34 -4.96 -0.58
C GLU A 383 12.62 -6.47 -0.57
N ILE A 384 11.62 -7.30 -0.22
CA ILE A 384 11.82 -8.76 -0.22
C ILE A 384 12.01 -9.31 -1.65
N ILE A 385 11.34 -8.74 -2.66
CA ILE A 385 11.61 -9.06 -4.07
C ILE A 385 13.08 -8.79 -4.42
N ASN A 386 13.64 -7.68 -3.94
CA ASN A 386 15.06 -7.37 -4.17
C ASN A 386 15.98 -8.33 -3.43
N MET A 387 15.71 -8.68 -2.18
CA MET A 387 16.49 -9.67 -1.43
C MET A 387 16.51 -11.05 -2.11
N ILE A 388 15.36 -11.51 -2.63
CA ILE A 388 15.28 -12.76 -3.39
C ILE A 388 16.14 -12.69 -4.66
N LYS A 389 16.13 -11.54 -5.35
CA LYS A 389 16.97 -11.32 -6.54
C LYS A 389 18.47 -11.26 -6.18
N GLU A 390 18.83 -10.59 -5.09
CA GLU A 390 20.20 -10.53 -4.56
C GLU A 390 20.73 -11.91 -4.22
N SER A 391 19.89 -12.80 -3.69
CA SER A 391 20.25 -14.19 -3.36
C SER A 391 20.38 -15.10 -4.59
N GLY A 392 19.97 -14.64 -5.78
CA GLY A 392 19.98 -15.46 -7.00
C GLY A 392 18.95 -16.60 -6.99
N ILE A 393 17.97 -16.56 -6.10
CA ILE A 393 16.94 -17.59 -5.96
C ILE A 393 15.99 -17.55 -7.16
N ARG A 394 15.78 -18.70 -7.80
CA ARG A 394 14.80 -18.88 -8.89
C ARG A 394 13.39 -19.07 -8.33
N PHE A 395 12.82 -18.01 -7.81
CA PHE A 395 11.57 -18.02 -7.04
C PHE A 395 10.41 -18.79 -7.68
N ALA A 396 10.22 -18.64 -9.00
CA ALA A 396 9.13 -19.33 -9.71
C ALA A 396 9.29 -20.87 -9.73
N GLU A 397 10.54 -21.36 -9.63
CA GLU A 397 10.88 -22.78 -9.69
C GLU A 397 10.92 -23.46 -8.31
N LEU A 398 10.81 -22.70 -7.22
CA LEU A 398 10.85 -23.26 -5.87
C LEU A 398 9.71 -24.24 -5.62
N GLU A 399 9.99 -25.31 -4.90
CA GLU A 399 8.96 -26.09 -4.21
C GLU A 399 8.47 -25.31 -3.00
N GLY A 400 7.15 -25.35 -2.76
CA GLY A 400 6.52 -24.60 -1.68
C GLY A 400 6.66 -25.30 -0.33
N GLU A 401 6.90 -24.53 0.72
CA GLU A 401 6.89 -24.98 2.11
C GLU A 401 5.76 -24.31 2.90
N ALA A 402 5.26 -25.00 3.93
CA ALA A 402 4.29 -24.41 4.85
C ALA A 402 4.97 -23.48 5.86
N PRO A 403 4.25 -22.43 6.33
CA PRO A 403 4.71 -21.64 7.47
C PRO A 403 4.78 -22.49 8.74
N GLU A 404 5.56 -22.01 9.72
CA GLU A 404 5.72 -22.69 11.02
C GLU A 404 4.38 -22.78 11.79
N MET A 405 4.11 -23.97 12.31
CA MET A 405 2.91 -24.21 13.13
C MET A 405 3.23 -24.07 14.63
N PRO A 406 2.28 -23.71 15.46
CA PRO A 406 0.83 -23.52 15.20
C PRO A 406 0.44 -22.15 14.64
N MET A 407 1.27 -21.11 14.81
CA MET A 407 0.94 -19.72 14.49
C MET A 407 1.05 -19.37 12.99
N GLY A 408 1.35 -20.32 12.13
CA GLY A 408 1.32 -20.16 10.67
C GLY A 408 -0.04 -20.42 10.04
N MET A 409 -1.05 -20.79 10.83
CA MET A 409 -2.39 -21.12 10.33
C MET A 409 -3.41 -20.04 10.69
N GLY A 410 -3.86 -19.30 9.68
CA GLY A 410 -4.96 -18.35 9.80
C GLY A 410 -6.22 -18.82 9.07
N THR A 411 -7.33 -18.14 9.33
CA THR A 411 -8.64 -18.44 8.76
C THR A 411 -8.90 -17.69 7.45
N GLY A 412 -10.00 -18.05 6.75
CA GLY A 412 -10.48 -17.30 5.61
C GLY A 412 -10.82 -15.84 5.96
N ALA A 413 -11.43 -15.60 7.14
CA ALA A 413 -11.71 -14.26 7.65
C ALA A 413 -10.45 -13.41 7.80
N ALA A 414 -9.36 -13.98 8.29
CA ALA A 414 -8.08 -13.32 8.44
C ALA A 414 -7.40 -13.00 7.08
N THR A 415 -7.57 -13.90 6.11
CA THR A 415 -6.94 -13.76 4.80
C THR A 415 -7.46 -12.55 4.03
N ILE A 416 -8.74 -12.20 4.15
CA ILE A 416 -9.34 -11.06 3.46
C ILE A 416 -8.96 -9.70 4.03
N PHE A 417 -8.26 -9.60 5.15
CA PHE A 417 -7.73 -8.33 5.70
C PHE A 417 -6.88 -7.53 4.71
N GLY A 418 -6.33 -8.18 3.71
CA GLY A 418 -5.58 -7.53 2.63
C GLY A 418 -6.44 -6.71 1.67
N THR A 419 -7.76 -6.87 1.68
CA THR A 419 -8.73 -6.17 0.80
C THR A 419 -9.51 -5.12 1.56
N THR A 420 -10.08 -4.15 0.84
CA THR A 420 -11.02 -3.20 1.43
C THR A 420 -12.36 -3.87 1.72
N GLY A 421 -12.86 -3.72 2.93
CA GLY A 421 -14.06 -4.39 3.47
C GLY A 421 -13.76 -5.71 4.18
N GLY A 422 -12.51 -6.19 4.11
CA GLY A 422 -12.14 -7.48 4.68
C GLY A 422 -12.14 -7.50 6.21
N VAL A 423 -11.74 -6.40 6.86
CA VAL A 423 -11.76 -6.29 8.32
C VAL A 423 -13.19 -6.23 8.82
N ALA A 424 -14.01 -5.34 8.25
CA ALA A 424 -15.42 -5.21 8.61
C ALA A 424 -16.19 -6.52 8.39
N GLU A 425 -15.93 -7.21 7.27
CA GLU A 425 -16.53 -8.52 6.98
C GLU A 425 -16.13 -9.56 8.03
N ALA A 426 -14.85 -9.63 8.43
CA ALA A 426 -14.35 -10.57 9.42
C ALA A 426 -14.97 -10.32 10.80
N VAL A 427 -15.04 -9.06 11.24
CA VAL A 427 -15.69 -8.66 12.50
C VAL A 427 -17.17 -9.05 12.49
N VAL A 428 -17.88 -8.74 11.39
CA VAL A 428 -19.31 -9.07 11.26
C VAL A 428 -19.53 -10.58 11.25
N ARG A 429 -18.71 -11.35 10.55
CA ARG A 429 -18.78 -12.83 10.58
C ARG A 429 -18.75 -13.38 12.01
N ARG A 430 -18.02 -12.73 12.92
CA ARG A 430 -17.93 -13.15 14.32
C ARG A 430 -19.07 -12.63 15.20
N VAL A 431 -19.54 -11.41 14.97
CA VAL A 431 -20.59 -10.78 15.81
C VAL A 431 -21.99 -11.36 15.54
N VAL A 432 -22.28 -11.79 14.30
CA VAL A 432 -23.59 -12.41 13.99
C VAL A 432 -23.76 -13.74 14.72
N GLU A 433 -24.97 -13.98 15.24
CA GLU A 433 -25.28 -15.19 16.01
C GLU A 433 -25.39 -16.44 15.12
N ASP A 434 -26.04 -16.30 13.97
CA ASP A 434 -26.19 -17.40 13.01
C ASP A 434 -24.92 -17.58 12.19
N LYS A 435 -24.22 -18.69 12.39
CA LYS A 435 -23.00 -19.11 11.70
C LYS A 435 -23.27 -20.03 10.51
N SER A 436 -24.52 -20.15 10.08
CA SER A 436 -24.87 -21.00 8.94
C SER A 436 -24.13 -20.56 7.67
N LYS A 437 -23.90 -21.51 6.77
CA LYS A 437 -23.28 -21.22 5.47
C LYS A 437 -24.05 -20.15 4.68
N ASN A 438 -25.38 -20.14 4.79
CA ASN A 438 -26.24 -19.18 4.11
C ASN A 438 -26.01 -17.75 4.66
N THR A 439 -25.93 -17.59 5.98
CA THR A 439 -25.66 -16.30 6.63
C THR A 439 -24.28 -15.79 6.28
N LEU A 440 -23.23 -16.65 6.33
CA LEU A 440 -21.89 -16.25 5.91
C LEU A 440 -21.82 -15.85 4.43
N GLN A 441 -22.55 -16.56 3.56
CA GLN A 441 -22.66 -16.15 2.15
C GLN A 441 -23.41 -14.83 2.00
N ALA A 442 -24.51 -14.62 2.72
CA ALA A 442 -25.23 -13.36 2.69
C ALA A 442 -24.34 -12.17 3.09
N ILE A 443 -23.48 -12.33 4.09
CA ILE A 443 -22.49 -11.32 4.49
C ILE A 443 -21.50 -11.06 3.35
N GLN A 444 -20.97 -12.09 2.68
CA GLN A 444 -20.04 -11.92 1.53
C GLN A 444 -20.67 -11.13 0.39
N TYR A 445 -21.95 -11.30 0.13
CA TYR A 445 -22.69 -10.61 -0.94
C TYR A 445 -23.43 -9.35 -0.46
N SER A 446 -23.27 -8.94 0.77
CA SER A 446 -23.95 -7.76 1.34
C SER A 446 -23.52 -6.42 0.74
N GLY A 447 -22.41 -6.39 0.00
CA GLY A 447 -21.80 -5.15 -0.52
C GLY A 447 -20.57 -4.68 0.29
N LEU A 448 -20.14 -5.42 1.33
CA LEU A 448 -18.88 -5.15 2.02
C LEU A 448 -17.68 -5.34 1.08
N ARG A 449 -17.73 -6.33 0.20
CA ARG A 449 -16.76 -6.53 -0.88
C ARG A 449 -17.08 -5.62 -2.05
N GLY A 450 -16.06 -5.03 -2.69
CA GLY A 450 -16.26 -4.20 -3.87
C GLY A 450 -15.10 -3.23 -4.10
N THR A 451 -15.21 -2.43 -5.14
CA THR A 451 -14.19 -1.47 -5.59
C THR A 451 -14.61 -0.01 -5.42
N ASP A 452 -15.86 0.26 -5.05
CA ASP A 452 -16.34 1.62 -4.83
C ASP A 452 -15.67 2.23 -3.62
N PRO A 453 -15.24 3.49 -3.69
CA PRO A 453 -14.47 4.13 -2.64
C PRO A 453 -15.18 4.21 -1.29
N VAL A 454 -16.49 4.37 -1.29
CA VAL A 454 -17.36 4.38 -0.11
C VAL A 454 -18.48 3.40 -0.35
N ARG A 455 -18.64 2.45 0.53
CA ARG A 455 -19.75 1.49 0.52
C ARG A 455 -20.41 1.49 1.88
N THR A 456 -21.72 1.51 1.87
CA THR A 456 -22.55 1.46 3.08
C THR A 456 -23.47 0.27 3.00
N VAL A 457 -23.52 -0.53 4.06
CA VAL A 457 -24.34 -1.73 4.14
C VAL A 457 -25.11 -1.76 5.46
N SER A 458 -26.27 -2.41 5.43
CA SER A 458 -27.07 -2.65 6.62
C SER A 458 -27.24 -4.16 6.77
N ILE A 459 -26.73 -4.71 7.87
CA ILE A 459 -26.73 -6.16 8.15
C ILE A 459 -27.69 -6.43 9.30
N PRO A 460 -28.73 -7.24 9.08
CA PRO A 460 -29.65 -7.62 10.15
C PRO A 460 -28.92 -8.36 11.29
N MET A 461 -29.19 -7.97 12.53
CA MET A 461 -28.68 -8.61 13.73
C MET A 461 -29.75 -8.62 14.82
N GLY A 462 -30.44 -9.73 14.99
CA GLY A 462 -31.59 -9.83 15.90
C GLY A 462 -32.66 -8.79 15.58
N ASN A 463 -33.02 -7.96 16.55
CA ASN A 463 -34.05 -6.93 16.44
C ASN A 463 -33.54 -5.59 15.87
N ARG A 464 -32.28 -5.50 15.49
CA ARG A 464 -31.69 -4.29 14.88
C ARG A 464 -30.92 -4.61 13.62
N ALA A 465 -30.53 -3.57 12.87
CA ALA A 465 -29.62 -3.69 11.75
C ALA A 465 -28.34 -2.90 12.06
N LEU A 466 -27.18 -3.51 11.84
CA LEU A 466 -25.88 -2.84 11.93
C LEU A 466 -25.66 -2.01 10.68
N ARG A 467 -25.40 -0.71 10.85
CA ARG A 467 -25.00 0.18 9.75
C ARG A 467 -23.48 0.23 9.69
N ILE A 468 -22.92 -0.22 8.58
CA ILE A 468 -21.47 -0.36 8.39
C ILE A 468 -21.06 0.46 7.18
N ALA A 469 -19.97 1.22 7.32
CA ALA A 469 -19.32 1.85 6.18
C ALA A 469 -17.93 1.23 5.95
N VAL A 470 -17.60 1.06 4.68
CA VAL A 470 -16.25 0.65 4.22
C VAL A 470 -15.72 1.76 3.33
N VAL A 471 -14.57 2.32 3.68
CA VAL A 471 -13.98 3.45 2.98
C VAL A 471 -12.54 3.15 2.62
N HIS A 472 -12.16 3.44 1.37
CA HIS A 472 -10.76 3.41 0.97
C HIS A 472 -10.35 4.67 0.20
N GLY A 473 -9.08 5.10 0.41
CA GLY A 473 -8.59 6.41 0.00
C GLY A 473 -8.97 7.49 1.02
N LEU A 474 -7.95 8.13 1.60
CA LEU A 474 -8.17 9.02 2.74
C LEU A 474 -9.03 10.25 2.41
N VAL A 475 -9.00 10.73 1.15
CA VAL A 475 -9.89 11.83 0.71
C VAL A 475 -11.36 11.50 0.90
N HIS A 476 -11.75 10.24 0.68
CA HIS A 476 -13.12 9.77 0.88
C HIS A 476 -13.44 9.59 2.37
N ALA A 477 -12.46 9.12 3.16
CA ALA A 477 -12.61 9.02 4.61
C ALA A 477 -12.82 10.42 5.24
N LYS A 478 -12.08 11.44 4.80
CA LYS A 478 -12.29 12.84 5.24
C LYS A 478 -13.72 13.30 5.02
N LYS A 479 -14.26 13.08 3.82
CA LYS A 479 -15.63 13.45 3.50
C LYS A 479 -16.65 12.73 4.38
N LEU A 480 -16.45 11.42 4.60
CA LEU A 480 -17.33 10.64 5.48
C LEU A 480 -17.28 11.16 6.91
N LEU A 481 -16.09 11.52 7.43
CA LEU A 481 -15.95 12.12 8.76
C LEU A 481 -16.70 13.45 8.87
N ASP A 482 -16.58 14.33 7.85
CA ASP A 482 -17.31 15.61 7.82
C ASP A 482 -18.84 15.38 7.81
N ASP A 483 -19.32 14.32 7.16
CA ASP A 483 -20.75 13.94 7.15
C ASP A 483 -21.20 13.40 8.52
N ILE A 484 -20.35 12.60 9.19
CA ILE A 484 -20.62 12.09 10.55
C ILE A 484 -20.61 13.24 11.58
N GLU A 485 -19.59 14.13 11.54
CA GLU A 485 -19.49 15.29 12.43
C GLU A 485 -20.69 16.24 12.29
N ALA A 486 -21.19 16.40 11.07
CA ALA A 486 -22.37 17.22 10.79
C ALA A 486 -23.71 16.52 11.13
N GLY A 487 -23.68 15.27 11.63
CA GLY A 487 -24.87 14.49 11.93
C GLY A 487 -25.70 14.07 10.71
N ARG A 488 -25.12 14.14 9.51
CA ARG A 488 -25.78 13.71 8.26
C ARG A 488 -25.77 12.20 8.07
N GLU A 489 -24.77 11.53 8.62
CA GLU A 489 -24.59 10.08 8.55
C GLU A 489 -24.31 9.50 9.93
N TYR A 490 -24.77 8.27 10.15
CA TYR A 490 -24.54 7.47 11.34
C TYR A 490 -24.14 6.06 10.97
N PHE A 491 -23.14 5.51 11.65
CA PHE A 491 -22.68 4.12 11.49
C PHE A 491 -22.36 3.51 12.84
N ASP A 492 -22.52 2.19 12.94
CA ASP A 492 -22.06 1.42 14.10
C ASP A 492 -20.56 1.08 13.96
N LEU A 493 -20.13 0.64 12.75
CA LEU A 493 -18.75 0.28 12.43
C LEU A 493 -18.30 0.95 11.13
N VAL A 494 -17.08 1.45 11.11
CA VAL A 494 -16.47 2.03 9.90
C VAL A 494 -15.07 1.46 9.70
N GLU A 495 -14.87 0.75 8.59
CA GLU A 495 -13.53 0.37 8.14
C GLU A 495 -12.93 1.49 7.30
N VAL A 496 -11.69 1.91 7.65
CA VAL A 496 -10.95 2.91 6.86
C VAL A 496 -9.62 2.34 6.40
N MET A 497 -9.45 2.25 5.08
CA MET A 497 -8.18 1.92 4.44
C MET A 497 -7.63 3.15 3.69
N THR A 498 -6.43 3.63 4.06
CA THR A 498 -5.81 4.78 3.41
C THR A 498 -5.50 4.52 1.93
N CYS A 499 -5.13 3.29 1.58
CA CYS A 499 -4.80 2.90 0.21
C CYS A 499 -6.04 2.53 -0.60
N LYS A 500 -6.06 2.90 -1.89
CA LYS A 500 -7.12 2.48 -2.82
C LYS A 500 -7.14 0.96 -2.97
N ASN A 501 -8.31 0.34 -2.83
CA ASN A 501 -8.58 -1.11 -2.82
C ASN A 501 -8.00 -1.85 -1.59
N GLY A 502 -7.59 -1.14 -0.53
CA GLY A 502 -6.99 -1.75 0.66
C GLY A 502 -5.49 -2.04 0.52
N CYS A 503 -4.99 -2.99 1.29
CA CYS A 503 -3.56 -3.30 1.38
C CYS A 503 -2.97 -3.88 0.09
N VAL A 504 -3.77 -4.51 -0.79
CA VAL A 504 -3.33 -4.92 -2.14
C VAL A 504 -2.88 -3.75 -3.02
N GLY A 505 -3.31 -2.52 -2.70
CA GLY A 505 -2.88 -1.27 -3.31
C GLY A 505 -1.84 -0.50 -2.50
N GLY A 506 -1.23 -1.12 -1.51
CA GLY A 506 -0.22 -0.52 -0.64
C GLY A 506 1.02 -0.05 -1.40
N ALA A 507 1.68 1.00 -0.90
CA ALA A 507 2.84 1.59 -1.57
C ALA A 507 4.10 0.71 -1.55
N GLY A 508 4.14 -0.29 -0.69
CA GLY A 508 5.20 -1.32 -0.65
C GLY A 508 5.03 -2.45 -1.65
N GLN A 509 3.92 -2.48 -2.39
CA GLN A 509 3.65 -3.48 -3.44
C GLN A 509 4.30 -3.10 -4.77
N PRO A 510 4.56 -4.06 -5.68
CA PRO A 510 4.88 -3.75 -7.06
C PRO A 510 3.84 -2.81 -7.67
N TYR A 511 4.32 -1.83 -8.45
CA TYR A 511 3.44 -0.85 -9.09
C TYR A 511 2.37 -1.55 -9.93
N SER A 512 1.12 -1.11 -9.78
CA SER A 512 0.00 -1.72 -10.48
C SER A 512 -1.09 -0.73 -10.85
N LEU A 513 -1.75 -0.99 -11.98
CA LEU A 513 -2.99 -0.33 -12.38
C LEU A 513 -4.19 -0.89 -11.59
N SER A 514 -5.33 -0.18 -11.60
CA SER A 514 -6.54 -0.60 -10.87
C SER A 514 -6.99 -2.03 -11.18
N SER A 515 -6.91 -2.47 -12.42
CA SER A 515 -7.28 -3.83 -12.85
C SER A 515 -6.41 -4.91 -12.19
N LEU A 516 -5.13 -4.63 -11.96
CA LEU A 516 -4.22 -5.57 -11.31
C LEU A 516 -4.48 -5.63 -9.79
N LYS A 517 -4.77 -4.48 -9.15
CA LYS A 517 -5.19 -4.43 -7.74
C LYS A 517 -6.46 -5.26 -7.51
N GLN A 518 -7.41 -5.20 -8.44
CA GLN A 518 -8.62 -6.00 -8.38
C GLN A 518 -8.31 -7.50 -8.47
N LYS A 519 -7.46 -7.93 -9.40
CA LYS A 519 -7.01 -9.33 -9.50
C LYS A 519 -6.35 -9.83 -8.21
N ARG A 520 -5.53 -9.01 -7.56
CA ARG A 520 -4.94 -9.34 -6.25
C ARG A 520 -6.01 -9.54 -5.19
N SER A 521 -7.05 -8.69 -5.16
CA SER A 521 -8.19 -8.87 -4.25
C SER A 521 -8.95 -10.18 -4.55
N GLU A 522 -9.16 -10.50 -5.81
CA GLU A 522 -9.79 -11.77 -6.24
C GLU A 522 -8.99 -12.98 -5.75
N GLY A 523 -7.65 -12.93 -5.79
CA GLY A 523 -6.77 -13.98 -5.26
C GLY A 523 -6.94 -14.17 -3.74
N LEU A 524 -7.12 -13.10 -2.96
CA LEU A 524 -7.41 -13.21 -1.52
C LEU A 524 -8.82 -13.75 -1.25
N TYR A 525 -9.80 -13.36 -2.05
CA TYR A 525 -11.15 -13.93 -1.94
C TYR A 525 -11.20 -15.41 -2.33
N GLU A 526 -10.36 -15.82 -3.29
CA GLU A 526 -10.20 -17.23 -3.62
C GLU A 526 -9.55 -18.02 -2.48
N ALA A 527 -8.52 -17.46 -1.86
CA ALA A 527 -7.89 -18.05 -0.68
C ALA A 527 -8.89 -18.20 0.49
N ASP A 528 -9.76 -17.20 0.75
CA ASP A 528 -10.86 -17.31 1.71
C ASP A 528 -11.83 -18.44 1.32
N ARG A 529 -12.24 -18.53 0.04
CA ARG A 529 -13.14 -19.61 -0.42
C ARG A 529 -12.55 -21.00 -0.21
N ASN A 530 -11.24 -21.13 -0.35
CA ASN A 530 -10.54 -22.43 -0.23
C ASN A 530 -10.08 -22.72 1.21
N ALA A 531 -10.13 -21.75 2.13
CA ALA A 531 -9.76 -21.96 3.52
C ALA A 531 -10.66 -23.00 4.20
N LEU A 532 -10.05 -23.91 4.95
CA LEU A 532 -10.77 -24.94 5.71
C LEU A 532 -11.57 -24.32 6.86
N ILE A 533 -11.00 -23.33 7.54
CA ILE A 533 -11.62 -22.61 8.65
C ILE A 533 -12.01 -21.23 8.15
N LYS A 534 -13.28 -20.86 8.32
CA LYS A 534 -13.84 -19.60 7.79
C LYS A 534 -13.86 -18.45 8.79
N SER A 535 -13.98 -18.76 10.06
CA SER A 535 -14.17 -17.80 11.15
C SER A 535 -13.06 -17.91 12.18
N SER A 536 -12.61 -16.78 12.70
CA SER A 536 -11.46 -16.67 13.60
C SER A 536 -11.66 -17.42 14.93
N GLU A 537 -12.89 -17.41 15.46
CA GLU A 537 -13.26 -18.14 16.68
C GLU A 537 -13.23 -19.67 16.53
N SER A 538 -13.14 -20.17 15.31
CA SER A 538 -13.02 -21.60 15.00
C SER A 538 -11.57 -22.04 14.77
N ASN A 539 -10.60 -21.13 14.85
CA ASN A 539 -9.18 -21.46 14.75
C ASN A 539 -8.73 -22.17 16.05
N PRO A 540 -8.40 -23.48 16.01
CA PRO A 540 -8.09 -24.26 17.22
C PRO A 540 -6.87 -23.70 17.95
N TYR A 541 -5.88 -23.17 17.22
CA TYR A 541 -4.66 -22.63 17.81
C TYR A 541 -4.89 -21.27 18.49
N VAL A 542 -5.82 -20.47 17.98
CA VAL A 542 -6.27 -19.24 18.66
C VAL A 542 -6.99 -19.60 19.95
N ILE A 543 -7.90 -20.59 19.91
CA ILE A 543 -8.61 -21.08 21.11
C ILE A 543 -7.62 -21.56 22.16
N GLU A 544 -6.66 -22.39 21.77
CA GLU A 544 -5.61 -22.92 22.65
C GLU A 544 -4.77 -21.79 23.26
N LEU A 545 -4.39 -20.80 22.46
CA LEU A 545 -3.59 -19.66 22.93
C LEU A 545 -4.34 -18.84 23.99
N TYR A 546 -5.64 -18.59 23.79
CA TYR A 546 -6.45 -17.91 24.80
C TYR A 546 -6.62 -18.75 26.07
N ALA A 547 -6.77 -20.07 25.95
CA ALA A 547 -6.87 -20.98 27.07
C ALA A 547 -5.55 -21.13 27.87
N SER A 548 -4.40 -20.93 27.21
CA SER A 548 -3.06 -21.05 27.82
C SER A 548 -2.56 -19.77 28.49
N GLY A 549 -3.40 -18.75 28.69
CA GLY A 549 -3.10 -17.55 29.49
C GLY A 549 -3.10 -16.23 28.72
N LEU A 550 -3.31 -16.21 27.39
CA LEU A 550 -3.41 -14.96 26.64
C LEU A 550 -4.62 -14.14 27.10
N LYS A 551 -5.70 -14.80 27.53
CA LYS A 551 -6.94 -14.13 27.95
C LYS A 551 -6.70 -13.11 29.08
N GLU A 552 -5.89 -13.47 30.06
CA GLU A 552 -5.56 -12.63 31.22
C GLU A 552 -4.66 -11.45 30.84
N ARG A 553 -3.90 -11.59 29.76
CA ARG A 553 -2.93 -10.61 29.30
C ARG A 553 -3.31 -9.93 27.98
N SER A 554 -4.51 -10.18 27.46
CA SER A 554 -4.94 -9.66 26.17
C SER A 554 -4.87 -8.13 26.11
N HIS A 555 -5.32 -7.44 27.16
CA HIS A 555 -5.25 -5.97 27.22
C HIS A 555 -3.82 -5.42 27.19
N GLU A 556 -2.85 -6.11 27.79
CA GLU A 556 -1.44 -5.72 27.78
C GLU A 556 -0.81 -5.95 26.41
N LEU A 557 -1.03 -7.11 25.82
CA LEU A 557 -0.33 -7.56 24.62
C LEU A 557 -1.03 -7.10 23.32
N LEU A 558 -2.37 -7.03 23.31
CA LEU A 558 -3.14 -6.86 22.08
C LEU A 558 -3.80 -5.48 21.94
N HIS A 559 -3.85 -4.67 23.00
CA HIS A 559 -4.48 -3.36 22.97
C HIS A 559 -3.48 -2.22 23.13
N VAL A 560 -3.87 -1.04 22.70
CA VAL A 560 -3.07 0.19 22.76
C VAL A 560 -3.99 1.41 22.92
N LYS A 561 -3.51 2.43 23.65
CA LYS A 561 -4.15 3.75 23.67
C LYS A 561 -3.39 4.69 22.75
N TYR A 562 -4.05 5.17 21.73
CA TYR A 562 -3.48 6.14 20.81
C TYR A 562 -3.54 7.55 21.40
N PRO A 563 -2.37 8.23 21.56
CA PRO A 563 -2.34 9.60 22.11
C PRO A 563 -2.74 10.64 21.04
N ALA A 564 -3.37 11.72 21.48
CA ALA A 564 -3.49 12.90 20.64
C ALA A 564 -2.09 13.49 20.39
N LYS A 565 -1.73 13.66 19.12
CA LYS A 565 -0.47 14.30 18.73
C LYS A 565 -0.74 15.73 18.27
N PRO A 566 0.03 16.72 18.74
CA PRO A 566 -0.14 18.08 18.26
C PRO A 566 0.15 18.11 16.76
N LYS A 567 -0.65 18.86 16.01
CA LYS A 567 -0.35 19.19 14.61
C LYS A 567 1.08 19.73 14.54
N ALA A 568 1.85 19.29 13.55
CA ALA A 568 3.17 19.87 13.32
C ALA A 568 2.99 21.40 13.22
N SER A 569 3.45 22.12 14.25
CA SER A 569 3.35 23.57 14.26
C SER A 569 4.30 24.08 13.18
N VAL A 570 3.76 24.64 12.12
CA VAL A 570 4.53 25.45 11.19
C VAL A 570 5.05 26.64 11.99
N LYS A 571 6.23 26.51 12.62
CA LYS A 571 6.92 27.67 13.17
C LYS A 571 7.16 28.60 11.99
N LYS A 572 6.49 29.75 12.03
CA LYS A 572 6.63 30.83 11.03
C LYS A 572 8.07 31.32 10.95
#